data_e488efe44dd4166ef4bafaee3b5e3766
#
_entry.id   e488efe44dd4166ef4bafaee3b5e3766
#
_cell.length_a   1.000
_cell.length_b   1.000
_cell.length_c   1.000
_cell.angle_alpha   90.00
_cell.angle_beta   90.00
_cell.angle_gamma   90.00
#
_symmetry.space_group_name_H-M   'P 1'
#
loop_
_entity.id
_entity.type
_entity.pdbx_description
1 polymer ?
#
loop_
_entity_poly.entity_id
_entity_poly.type
_entity_poly.pdbx_seq_one_letter_code
_entity_poly.pdbx_strand_id
1 'polypeptide(L)'
;MKTRREVIDYAMRKIGVLAEDEALTASQLTQAEEVLEALYGEIEAEAAPGWTIDTVPQSAFIPLGNLLAVDLAPAFNRPPVASRGMAWVRALAQIRPYVADPDAEQVYY
;
A
#
# COMPACT_ATOMS: atom_id res chain seq x y z
N MET A 1 -0.34 -1.85 14.84
CA MET A 1 -0.83 -2.15 13.49
C MET A 1 -1.58 -0.97 12.91
N LYS A 2 -1.54 -0.81 11.61
CA LYS A 2 -2.21 0.28 10.94
C LYS A 2 -3.53 -0.18 10.33
N THR A 3 -4.53 0.70 10.38
CA THR A 3 -5.84 0.44 9.79
C THR A 3 -5.88 0.90 8.34
N ARG A 4 -6.90 0.46 7.59
CA ARG A 4 -7.10 0.94 6.22
C ARG A 4 -7.22 2.46 6.16
N ARG A 5 -7.87 3.07 7.15
CA ARG A 5 -8.05 4.51 7.22
C ARG A 5 -6.70 5.23 7.32
N GLU A 6 -5.80 4.71 8.13
CA GLU A 6 -4.46 5.29 8.28
C GLU A 6 -3.66 5.19 6.99
N VAL A 7 -3.76 4.07 6.27
CA VAL A 7 -3.11 3.88 4.97
C VAL A 7 -3.66 4.89 3.95
N ILE A 8 -4.98 5.04 3.90
CA ILE A 8 -5.64 5.98 2.99
C ILE A 8 -5.24 7.42 3.31
N ASP A 9 -5.27 7.81 4.58
CA ASP A 9 -4.88 9.16 4.98
C ASP A 9 -3.44 9.47 4.56
N TYR A 10 -2.53 8.53 4.77
CA TYR A 10 -1.14 8.67 4.34
C TYR A 10 -1.04 8.90 2.83
N ALA A 11 -1.71 8.06 2.05
CA ALA A 11 -1.65 8.14 0.59
C ALA A 11 -2.27 9.43 0.06
N MET A 12 -3.39 9.86 0.63
CA MET A 12 -4.08 11.08 0.20
C MET A 12 -3.27 12.34 0.53
N ARG A 13 -2.56 12.34 1.65
CA ARG A 13 -1.65 13.43 1.98
C ARG A 13 -0.46 13.45 1.03
N LYS A 14 0.04 12.30 0.69
CA LYS A 14 1.20 12.18 -0.22
C LYS A 14 0.89 12.74 -1.61
N ILE A 15 -0.31 12.57 -2.11
CA ILE A 15 -0.71 13.12 -3.42
C ILE A 15 -1.30 14.53 -3.34
N GLY A 16 -1.37 15.11 -2.15
CA GLY A 16 -1.81 16.49 -1.96
C GLY A 16 -3.30 16.71 -1.98
N VAL A 17 -4.12 15.65 -1.89
CA VAL A 17 -5.58 15.77 -1.79
C VAL A 17 -6.00 16.16 -0.39
N LEU A 18 -5.26 15.68 0.63
CA LEU A 18 -5.58 15.91 2.03
C LEU A 18 -4.47 16.72 2.68
N ALA A 19 -4.81 17.84 3.28
CA ALA A 19 -3.88 18.62 4.09
C ALA A 19 -3.74 17.99 5.48
N GLU A 20 -2.71 18.38 6.20
CA GLU A 20 -2.32 17.74 7.46
C GLU A 20 -3.40 17.79 8.53
N ASP A 21 -4.18 18.85 8.55
CA ASP A 21 -5.25 19.08 9.53
C ASP A 21 -6.65 18.81 8.98
N GLU A 22 -6.75 18.29 7.76
CA GLU A 22 -8.02 17.97 7.14
C GLU A 22 -8.44 16.52 7.39
N ALA A 23 -9.75 16.29 7.31
CA ALA A 23 -10.32 14.94 7.31
C ALA A 23 -10.92 14.65 5.94
N LEU A 24 -10.89 13.38 5.55
CA LEU A 24 -11.49 12.94 4.29
C LEU A 24 -13.01 13.12 4.33
N THR A 25 -13.58 13.53 3.19
CA THR A 25 -15.03 13.48 3.01
C THR A 25 -15.48 12.04 2.84
N ALA A 26 -16.75 11.76 3.06
CA ALA A 26 -17.31 10.42 2.88
C ALA A 26 -17.11 9.91 1.44
N SER A 27 -17.26 10.80 0.46
CA SER A 27 -17.06 10.46 -0.95
C SER A 27 -15.61 10.11 -1.27
N GLN A 28 -14.66 10.88 -0.75
CA GLN A 28 -13.24 10.63 -0.92
C GLN A 28 -12.85 9.29 -0.28
N LEU A 29 -13.35 9.03 0.92
CA LEU A 29 -13.06 7.80 1.64
C LEU A 29 -13.60 6.58 0.87
N THR A 30 -14.83 6.63 0.39
CA THR A 30 -15.43 5.54 -0.36
C THR A 30 -14.62 5.22 -1.62
N GLN A 31 -14.25 6.25 -2.37
CA GLN A 31 -13.46 6.08 -3.58
C GLN A 31 -12.08 5.50 -3.28
N ALA A 32 -11.43 6.00 -2.24
CA ALA A 32 -10.12 5.50 -1.83
C ALA A 32 -10.19 4.07 -1.32
N GLU A 33 -11.23 3.69 -0.60
CA GLU A 33 -11.43 2.32 -0.13
C GLU A 33 -11.59 1.34 -1.30
N GLU A 34 -12.32 1.72 -2.34
CA GLU A 34 -12.47 0.88 -3.52
C GLU A 34 -11.12 0.61 -4.19
N VAL A 35 -10.29 1.64 -4.33
CA VAL A 35 -8.96 1.50 -4.91
C VAL A 35 -8.06 0.64 -4.03
N LEU A 36 -8.10 0.87 -2.72
CA LEU A 36 -7.29 0.10 -1.78
C LEU A 36 -7.69 -1.38 -1.76
N GLU A 37 -8.99 -1.67 -1.78
CA GLU A 37 -9.46 -3.05 -1.80
C GLU A 37 -9.02 -3.78 -3.08
N ALA A 38 -9.08 -3.11 -4.22
CA ALA A 38 -8.59 -3.67 -5.48
C ALA A 38 -7.09 -3.92 -5.43
N LEU A 39 -6.33 -2.96 -4.91
CA LEU A 39 -4.88 -3.07 -4.75
C LEU A 39 -4.52 -4.21 -3.81
N TYR A 40 -5.20 -4.31 -2.67
CA TYR A 40 -4.96 -5.38 -1.72
C TYR A 40 -5.24 -6.75 -2.33
N GLY A 41 -6.28 -6.87 -3.15
CA GLY A 41 -6.57 -8.10 -3.88
C GLY A 41 -5.43 -8.52 -4.80
N GLU A 42 -4.81 -7.58 -5.50
CA GLU A 42 -3.64 -7.85 -6.32
C GLU A 42 -2.45 -8.31 -5.47
N ILE A 43 -2.21 -7.65 -4.34
CA ILE A 43 -1.11 -7.99 -3.43
C ILE A 43 -1.33 -9.39 -2.86
N GLU A 44 -2.55 -9.69 -2.43
CA GLU A 44 -2.87 -10.99 -1.85
C GLU A 44 -2.66 -12.12 -2.86
N ALA A 45 -3.06 -11.91 -4.10
CA ALA A 45 -2.89 -12.89 -5.16
C ALA A 45 -1.40 -13.14 -5.47
N GLU A 46 -0.56 -12.11 -5.38
CA GLU A 46 0.85 -12.19 -5.76
C GLU A 46 1.77 -12.58 -4.62
N ALA A 47 1.51 -12.07 -3.42
CA ALA A 47 2.44 -12.18 -2.29
C ALA A 47 1.88 -12.91 -1.07
N ALA A 48 0.56 -13.08 -0.97
CA ALA A 48 -0.09 -13.71 0.19
C ALA A 48 0.50 -13.24 1.53
N PRO A 49 0.38 -11.93 1.87
CA PRO A 49 1.16 -11.33 2.94
C PRO A 49 0.82 -11.83 4.36
N GLY A 50 -0.31 -12.49 4.55
CA GLY A 50 -0.69 -13.04 5.85
C GLY A 50 -1.33 -12.05 6.81
N TRP A 51 -1.44 -10.79 6.45
CA TRP A 51 -2.17 -9.76 7.21
C TRP A 51 -3.33 -9.24 6.38
N THR A 52 -4.24 -8.51 7.01
CA THR A 52 -5.41 -7.96 6.33
C THR A 52 -5.25 -6.45 6.09
N ILE A 53 -6.12 -5.91 5.27
CA ILE A 53 -6.18 -4.48 4.98
C ILE A 53 -6.42 -3.62 6.24
N ASP A 54 -7.00 -4.20 7.29
CA ASP A 54 -7.27 -3.51 8.54
C ASP A 54 -6.24 -3.79 9.63
N THR A 55 -5.28 -4.65 9.34
CA THR A 55 -4.25 -5.06 10.29
C THR A 55 -2.88 -5.01 9.63
N VAL A 56 -2.57 -3.86 9.03
CA VAL A 56 -1.31 -3.68 8.28
C VAL A 56 -0.16 -3.52 9.27
N PRO A 57 0.86 -4.38 9.19
CA PRO A 57 2.01 -4.24 10.07
C PRO A 57 2.81 -2.97 9.75
N GLN A 58 3.51 -2.47 10.74
CA GLN A 58 4.28 -1.23 10.59
C GLN A 58 5.28 -1.31 9.44
N SER A 59 5.88 -2.47 9.22
CA SER A 59 6.84 -2.68 8.14
C SER A 59 6.24 -2.58 6.74
N ALA A 60 4.94 -2.85 6.61
CA ALA A 60 4.23 -2.79 5.34
C ALA A 60 3.49 -1.47 5.13
N PHE A 61 3.37 -0.63 6.16
CA PHE A 61 2.55 0.57 6.11
C PHE A 61 3.03 1.56 5.05
N ILE A 62 4.29 1.95 5.10
CA ILE A 62 4.84 2.92 4.14
C ILE A 62 4.87 2.36 2.70
N PRO A 63 5.35 1.13 2.46
CA PRO A 63 5.29 0.56 1.11
C PRO A 63 3.89 0.48 0.54
N LEU A 64 2.93 0.05 1.34
CA LEU A 64 1.53 -0.03 0.91
C LEU A 64 0.95 1.36 0.64
N GLY A 65 1.21 2.31 1.53
CA GLY A 65 0.74 3.68 1.37
C GLY A 65 1.33 4.36 0.13
N ASN A 66 2.60 4.14 -0.15
CA ASN A 66 3.24 4.67 -1.35
C ASN A 66 2.64 4.07 -2.63
N LEU A 67 2.38 2.77 -2.63
CA LEU A 67 1.77 2.11 -3.78
C LEU A 67 0.34 2.58 -3.98
N LEU A 68 -0.42 2.72 -2.90
CA LEU A 68 -1.77 3.26 -2.95
C LEU A 68 -1.78 4.69 -3.49
N ALA A 69 -0.83 5.52 -3.08
CA ALA A 69 -0.71 6.89 -3.60
C ALA A 69 -0.55 6.92 -5.11
N VAL A 70 0.24 6.00 -5.66
CA VAL A 70 0.41 5.88 -7.12
C VAL A 70 -0.92 5.55 -7.80
N ASP A 71 -1.70 4.66 -7.22
CA ASP A 71 -2.99 4.27 -7.79
C ASP A 71 -4.08 5.33 -7.59
N LEU A 72 -4.02 6.09 -6.48
CA LEU A 72 -5.00 7.15 -6.20
C LEU A 72 -4.78 8.43 -6.99
N ALA A 73 -3.54 8.74 -7.37
CA ALA A 73 -3.23 9.99 -8.04
C ALA A 73 -4.11 10.23 -9.28
N PRO A 74 -4.24 9.29 -10.24
CA PRO A 74 -5.12 9.52 -11.39
C PRO A 74 -6.61 9.59 -11.01
N ALA A 75 -7.03 8.87 -9.97
CA ALA A 75 -8.42 8.90 -9.53
C ALA A 75 -8.85 10.28 -9.00
N PHE A 76 -7.90 11.06 -8.49
CA PHE A 76 -8.13 12.39 -7.95
C PHE A 76 -7.49 13.51 -8.79
N ASN A 77 -7.15 13.22 -10.04
CA ASN A 77 -6.55 14.18 -10.97
C ASN A 77 -5.28 14.84 -10.42
N ARG A 78 -4.43 14.03 -9.80
CA ARG A 78 -3.15 14.50 -9.25
C ARG A 78 -2.00 14.03 -10.15
N PRO A 79 -0.89 14.77 -10.18
CA PRO A 79 0.29 14.34 -10.94
C PRO A 79 0.80 12.98 -10.44
N PRO A 80 1.35 12.15 -11.32
CA PRO A 80 1.94 10.88 -10.89
C PRO A 80 3.09 11.11 -9.93
N VAL A 81 3.13 10.32 -8.85
CA VAL A 81 4.19 10.41 -7.83
C VAL A 81 5.35 9.45 -8.12
N ALA A 82 5.10 8.40 -8.90
CA ALA A 82 6.11 7.42 -9.29
C ALA A 82 5.57 6.55 -10.42
N SER A 83 6.46 5.79 -11.07
CA SER A 83 6.08 4.75 -12.01
C SER A 83 5.35 3.62 -11.29
N ARG A 84 4.19 3.21 -11.80
CA ARG A 84 3.38 2.14 -11.18
C ARG A 84 4.16 0.81 -11.13
N GLY A 85 4.85 0.47 -12.19
CA GLY A 85 5.63 -0.76 -12.25
C GLY A 85 6.75 -0.81 -11.22
N MET A 86 7.50 0.28 -11.10
CA MET A 86 8.57 0.36 -10.10
C MET A 86 8.04 0.38 -8.68
N ALA A 87 6.95 1.12 -8.45
CA ALA A 87 6.31 1.16 -7.13
C ALA A 87 5.81 -0.22 -6.71
N TRP A 88 5.26 -0.97 -7.65
CA TRP A 88 4.80 -2.34 -7.42
C TRP A 88 5.95 -3.26 -6.99
N VAL A 89 7.04 -3.26 -7.75
CA VAL A 89 8.20 -4.09 -7.45
C VAL A 89 8.78 -3.77 -6.08
N ARG A 90 8.94 -2.49 -5.77
CA ARG A 90 9.47 -2.04 -4.46
C ARG A 90 8.55 -2.43 -3.32
N ALA A 91 7.25 -2.23 -3.49
CA ALA A 91 6.28 -2.55 -2.45
C ALA A 91 6.26 -4.05 -2.19
N LEU A 92 6.23 -4.88 -3.22
CA LEU A 92 6.21 -6.33 -3.05
C LEU A 92 7.47 -6.85 -2.35
N ALA A 93 8.62 -6.27 -2.65
CA ALA A 93 9.88 -6.67 -2.02
C ALA A 93 9.84 -6.47 -0.50
N GLN A 94 9.09 -5.45 -0.02
CA GLN A 94 8.97 -5.14 1.40
C GLN A 94 7.73 -5.75 2.05
N ILE A 95 6.68 -5.99 1.28
CA ILE A 95 5.41 -6.54 1.78
C ILE A 95 5.45 -8.06 1.90
N ARG A 96 6.18 -8.73 1.02
CA ARG A 96 6.30 -10.18 1.08
C ARG A 96 6.79 -10.63 2.44
N PRO A 97 6.11 -11.60 3.07
CA PRO A 97 6.60 -12.13 4.32
C PRO A 97 7.95 -12.79 4.11
N TYR A 98 8.86 -12.55 5.04
CA TYR A 98 10.13 -13.26 5.04
C TYR A 98 9.85 -14.71 5.41
N VAL A 99 10.10 -15.60 4.48
CA VAL A 99 10.03 -17.05 4.73
C VAL A 99 11.46 -17.57 4.69
N ALA A 100 11.95 -18.02 5.83
CA ALA A 100 13.25 -18.68 5.88
C ALA A 100 13.16 -19.96 5.07
N ASP A 101 13.94 -20.03 3.99
CA ASP A 101 14.05 -21.23 3.17
C ASP A 101 15.18 -22.07 3.72
N PRO A 102 14.90 -23.26 4.29
CA PRO A 102 15.96 -24.13 4.82
C PRO A 102 17.00 -24.50 3.77
N ASP A 103 16.57 -24.64 2.52
CA ASP A 103 17.49 -24.98 1.44
C ASP A 103 18.41 -23.80 1.09
N ALA A 104 17.89 -22.58 1.14
CA ALA A 104 18.67 -21.38 0.91
C ALA A 104 19.74 -21.19 1.98
N GLU A 105 19.43 -21.49 3.23
CA GLU A 105 20.40 -21.43 4.33
C GLU A 105 21.55 -22.38 4.13
N GLN A 106 21.28 -23.53 3.57
CA GLN A 106 22.31 -24.54 3.30
C GLN A 106 23.27 -24.16 2.19
N VAL A 107 22.87 -23.26 1.31
CA VAL A 107 23.67 -22.82 0.18
C VAL A 107 24.83 -21.90 0.59
N TYR A 108 24.78 -21.31 1.77
CA TYR A 108 25.73 -20.30 2.20
C TYR A 108 26.88 -20.83 3.07
N TYR A 109 27.04 -22.09 3.14
CA TYR A 109 28.18 -22.68 3.88
C TYR A 109 29.35 -22.96 3.01
#